data_140ce9f8f1dc4f372fa888fc59af5ed2
#
_entry.id   140ce9f8f1dc4f372fa888fc59af5ed2
#
_cell.length_a   1.000
_cell.length_b   1.000
_cell.length_c   1.000
_cell.angle_alpha   90.00
_cell.angle_beta   90.00
_cell.angle_gamma   90.00
#
_symmetry.space_group_name_H-M   'P 1'
#
loop_
_entity.id
_entity.type
_entity.pdbx_description
1 polymer ?
#
loop_
_entity_poly.entity_id
_entity_poly.type
_entity_poly.pdbx_seq_one_letter_code
_entity_poly.pdbx_strand_id
1 'polypeptide(L)'
;MKDLYLIQITTIFKKEFARWSRIWIQTILPSVITMFLYITIFGNFIGERIGEINGLAYIHFIIPGLIIMPIISNSYMNVVGSFYSGRFQKSIEELFVSPLSSHVILIGYVMGGVSRAFVVGFVVYIVSLSFTSIPVHNV
;
A
#
# COMPACT_ATOMS: atom_id res chain seq x y z
N MET A 1 -28.65 4.27 -17.46
CA MET A 1 -28.19 4.82 -16.15
C MET A 1 -27.01 4.05 -15.56
N LYS A 2 -26.99 2.72 -15.56
CA LYS A 2 -25.87 1.92 -15.01
C LYS A 2 -24.55 2.18 -15.74
N ASP A 3 -24.56 2.30 -17.05
CA ASP A 3 -23.37 2.55 -17.86
C ASP A 3 -22.75 3.92 -17.56
N LEU A 4 -23.57 4.94 -17.25
CA LEU A 4 -23.07 6.26 -16.86
C LEU A 4 -22.32 6.22 -15.54
N TYR A 5 -22.83 5.50 -14.53
CA TYR A 5 -22.15 5.32 -13.24
C TYR A 5 -20.81 4.60 -13.40
N LEU A 6 -20.76 3.56 -14.24
CA LEU A 6 -19.52 2.83 -14.50
C LEU A 6 -18.47 3.70 -15.16
N ILE A 7 -18.86 4.53 -16.14
CA ILE A 7 -17.97 5.47 -16.82
C ILE A 7 -17.42 6.49 -15.82
N GLN A 8 -18.26 7.04 -14.96
CA GLN A 8 -17.87 8.02 -13.95
C GLN A 8 -16.85 7.43 -12.94
N ILE A 9 -17.13 6.25 -12.38
CA ILE A 9 -16.23 5.55 -11.45
C ILE A 9 -14.91 5.25 -12.14
N THR A 10 -14.95 4.70 -13.36
CA THR A 10 -13.74 4.34 -14.12
C THR A 10 -12.89 5.56 -14.44
N THR A 11 -13.50 6.70 -14.71
CA THR A 11 -12.77 7.94 -14.96
C THR A 11 -12.03 8.44 -13.75
N ILE A 12 -12.68 8.44 -12.57
CA ILE A 12 -12.04 8.83 -11.31
C ILE A 12 -10.93 7.82 -10.96
N PHE A 13 -11.20 6.53 -11.10
CA PHE A 13 -10.22 5.48 -10.87
C PHE A 13 -8.97 5.64 -11.77
N LYS A 14 -9.15 5.87 -13.07
CA LYS A 14 -8.03 6.11 -14.00
C LYS A 14 -7.21 7.33 -13.62
N LYS A 15 -7.87 8.42 -13.20
CA LYS A 15 -7.19 9.63 -12.69
C LYS A 15 -6.34 9.30 -11.48
N GLU A 16 -6.89 8.58 -10.48
CA GLU A 16 -6.20 8.19 -9.27
C GLU A 16 -5.05 7.22 -9.55
N PHE A 17 -5.27 6.24 -10.40
CA PHE A 17 -4.25 5.30 -10.83
C PHE A 17 -3.09 6.01 -11.52
N ALA A 18 -3.36 6.87 -12.51
CA ALA A 18 -2.34 7.64 -13.20
C ALA A 18 -1.57 8.59 -12.27
N ARG A 19 -2.23 9.13 -11.23
CA ARG A 19 -1.59 9.99 -10.24
C ARG A 19 -0.55 9.23 -9.42
N TRP A 20 -0.92 8.12 -8.78
CA TRP A 20 0.02 7.39 -7.94
C TRP A 20 1.05 6.60 -8.76
N SER A 21 0.72 6.15 -9.97
CA SER A 21 1.69 5.48 -10.85
C SER A 21 2.82 6.42 -11.30
N ARG A 22 2.57 7.73 -11.38
CA ARG A 22 3.62 8.71 -11.69
C ARG A 22 4.65 8.85 -10.57
N ILE A 23 4.25 8.59 -9.34
CA ILE A 23 5.10 8.68 -8.13
C ILE A 23 5.42 7.31 -7.53
N TRP A 24 5.43 6.25 -8.36
CA TRP A 24 5.60 4.87 -7.91
C TRP A 24 6.88 4.64 -7.09
N ILE A 25 7.99 5.30 -7.48
CA ILE A 25 9.25 5.21 -6.76
C ILE A 25 9.11 5.71 -5.32
N GLN A 26 8.47 6.88 -5.14
CA GLN A 26 8.24 7.46 -3.81
C GLN A 26 7.29 6.62 -2.95
N THR A 27 6.53 5.74 -3.56
CA THR A 27 5.59 4.84 -2.88
C THR A 27 6.23 3.53 -2.49
N ILE A 28 6.92 2.89 -3.45
CA ILE A 28 7.46 1.55 -3.29
C ILE A 28 8.77 1.56 -2.52
N LEU A 29 9.67 2.48 -2.84
CA LEU A 29 11.01 2.51 -2.26
C LEU A 29 11.01 2.61 -0.72
N PRO A 30 10.25 3.52 -0.07
CA PRO A 30 10.20 3.57 1.39
C PRO A 30 9.63 2.29 2.00
N SER A 31 8.61 1.69 1.38
CA SER A 31 8.01 0.45 1.89
C SER A 31 8.98 -0.72 1.84
N VAL A 32 9.76 -0.84 0.76
CA VAL A 32 10.79 -1.88 0.59
C VAL A 32 11.94 -1.67 1.58
N ILE A 33 12.45 -0.44 1.70
CA ILE A 33 13.53 -0.11 2.64
C ILE A 33 13.11 -0.40 4.08
N THR A 34 11.90 0.02 4.46
CA THR A 34 11.36 -0.21 5.80
C THR A 34 11.24 -1.70 6.08
N MET A 35 10.72 -2.48 5.14
CA MET A 35 10.64 -3.93 5.30
C MET A 35 12.02 -4.57 5.42
N PHE A 36 12.97 -4.19 4.57
CA PHE A 36 14.35 -4.67 4.65
C PHE A 36 14.96 -4.42 6.02
N LEU A 37 14.83 -3.19 6.55
CA LEU A 37 15.33 -2.83 7.87
C LEU A 37 14.65 -3.64 8.98
N TYR A 38 13.33 -3.80 8.93
CA TYR A 38 12.61 -4.60 9.94
C TYR A 38 13.04 -6.06 9.91
N ILE A 39 13.15 -6.67 8.74
CA ILE A 39 13.60 -8.06 8.62
C ILE A 39 15.03 -8.21 9.15
N THR A 40 15.93 -7.27 8.82
CA THR A 40 17.31 -7.30 9.29
C THR A 40 17.39 -7.13 10.79
N ILE A 41 16.68 -6.17 11.36
CA ILE A 41 16.73 -5.89 12.81
C ILE A 41 16.04 -7.00 13.59
N PHE A 42 14.82 -7.33 13.24
CA PHE A 42 14.03 -8.30 13.99
C PHE A 42 14.39 -9.76 13.65
N GLY A 43 14.87 -10.02 12.44
CA GLY A 43 15.34 -11.35 12.06
C GLY A 43 16.69 -11.69 12.67
N ASN A 44 17.69 -10.86 12.44
CA ASN A 44 19.07 -11.17 12.83
C ASN A 44 19.37 -10.76 14.29
N PHE A 45 19.09 -9.49 14.68
CA PHE A 45 19.50 -9.00 16.00
C PHE A 45 18.59 -9.45 17.15
N ILE A 46 17.29 -9.48 16.91
CA ILE A 46 16.30 -9.78 17.95
C ILE A 46 15.91 -11.26 17.89
N GLY A 47 15.81 -11.84 16.69
CA GLY A 47 15.46 -13.24 16.49
C GLY A 47 16.41 -14.19 17.19
N GLU A 48 17.73 -13.93 17.15
CA GLU A 48 18.75 -14.72 17.84
C GLU A 48 18.60 -14.71 19.38
N ARG A 49 18.06 -13.61 19.94
CA ARG A 49 17.87 -13.46 21.39
C ARG A 49 16.56 -14.05 21.91
N ILE A 50 15.50 -14.03 21.08
CA ILE A 50 14.18 -14.53 21.47
C ILE A 50 14.06 -16.03 21.20
N GLY A 51 14.79 -16.55 20.18
CA GLY A 51 14.70 -17.94 19.77
C GLY A 51 13.38 -18.27 19.06
N GLU A 52 12.84 -19.44 19.37
CA GLU A 52 11.61 -19.95 18.76
C GLU A 52 10.37 -19.63 19.61
N ILE A 53 9.31 -19.19 18.94
CA ILE A 53 7.98 -19.02 19.53
C ILE A 53 7.08 -20.14 18.98
N ASN A 54 6.60 -21.03 19.82
CA ASN A 54 5.75 -22.17 19.43
C ASN A 54 6.36 -23.06 18.33
N GLY A 55 7.69 -23.24 18.34
CA GLY A 55 8.39 -24.05 17.32
C GLY A 55 8.62 -23.36 15.98
N LEU A 56 8.35 -22.06 15.89
CA LEU A 56 8.62 -21.24 14.71
C LEU A 56 9.66 -20.17 15.05
N ALA A 57 10.63 -19.97 14.17
CA ALA A 57 11.57 -18.86 14.31
C ALA A 57 10.81 -17.54 14.38
N TYR A 58 11.24 -16.64 15.27
CA TYR A 58 10.58 -15.36 15.56
C TYR A 58 10.27 -14.53 14.30
N ILE A 59 11.15 -14.59 13.29
CA ILE A 59 10.96 -13.88 12.04
C ILE A 59 9.70 -14.32 11.30
N HIS A 60 9.37 -15.61 11.28
CA HIS A 60 8.17 -16.12 10.62
C HIS A 60 6.87 -15.63 11.26
N PHE A 61 6.93 -15.32 12.56
CA PHE A 61 5.79 -14.74 13.28
C PHE A 61 5.55 -13.27 12.91
N ILE A 62 6.62 -12.52 12.65
CA ILE A 62 6.52 -11.06 12.36
C ILE A 62 6.21 -10.77 10.89
N ILE A 63 6.68 -11.57 9.95
CA ILE A 63 6.55 -11.33 8.51
C ILE A 63 5.12 -10.96 8.07
N PRO A 64 4.05 -11.66 8.49
CA PRO A 64 2.69 -11.31 8.09
C PRO A 64 2.30 -9.88 8.49
N GLY A 65 2.67 -9.45 9.69
CA GLY A 65 2.43 -8.10 10.18
C GLY A 65 3.19 -7.04 9.36
N LEU A 66 4.45 -7.33 9.01
CA LEU A 66 5.28 -6.45 8.19
C LEU A 66 4.76 -6.30 6.76
N ILE A 67 4.07 -7.30 6.23
CA ILE A 67 3.43 -7.22 4.90
C ILE A 67 2.13 -6.42 4.97
N ILE A 68 1.31 -6.64 5.98
CA ILE A 68 -0.02 -6.02 6.10
C ILE A 68 0.09 -4.52 6.42
N MET A 69 1.05 -4.11 7.25
CA MET A 69 1.23 -2.72 7.67
C MET A 69 1.39 -1.73 6.48
N PRO A 70 2.30 -1.95 5.51
CA PRO A 70 2.41 -1.07 4.36
C PRO A 70 1.18 -1.12 3.44
N ILE A 71 0.47 -2.24 3.35
CA ILE A 71 -0.78 -2.35 2.58
C ILE A 71 -1.82 -1.37 3.12
N ILE A 72 -2.09 -1.43 4.42
CA ILE A 72 -3.06 -0.56 5.09
C ILE A 72 -2.62 0.91 4.98
N SER A 73 -1.37 1.19 5.33
CA SER A 73 -0.84 2.56 5.33
C SER A 73 -0.85 3.20 3.95
N ASN A 74 -0.46 2.47 2.91
CA ASN A 74 -0.46 3.00 1.54
C ASN A 74 -1.86 3.17 0.97
N SER A 75 -2.81 2.28 1.30
CA SER A 75 -4.21 2.45 0.91
C SER A 75 -4.79 3.74 1.49
N TYR A 76 -4.66 3.90 2.80
CA TYR A 76 -5.15 5.07 3.53
C TYR A 76 -4.50 6.36 3.04
N MET A 77 -3.16 6.40 2.99
CA MET A 77 -2.41 7.58 2.57
C MET A 77 -2.71 8.01 1.13
N ASN A 78 -3.06 7.07 0.24
CA ASN A 78 -3.45 7.42 -1.10
C ASN A 78 -4.76 8.20 -1.13
N VAL A 79 -5.77 7.72 -0.42
CA VAL A 79 -7.10 8.36 -0.39
C VAL A 79 -7.01 9.73 0.29
N VAL A 80 -6.41 9.77 1.48
CA VAL A 80 -6.25 11.03 2.25
C VAL A 80 -5.42 12.05 1.47
N GLY A 81 -4.27 11.65 0.93
CA GLY A 81 -3.39 12.53 0.18
C GLY A 81 -4.04 13.07 -1.09
N SER A 82 -4.87 12.27 -1.76
CA SER A 82 -5.61 12.70 -2.94
C SER A 82 -6.67 13.75 -2.59
N PHE A 83 -7.47 13.49 -1.56
CA PHE A 83 -8.48 14.44 -1.09
C PHE A 83 -7.85 15.76 -0.61
N TYR A 84 -6.80 15.66 0.19
CA TYR A 84 -6.10 16.83 0.71
C TYR A 84 -5.49 17.68 -0.42
N SER A 85 -4.76 17.05 -1.34
CA SER A 85 -4.17 17.73 -2.50
C SER A 85 -5.24 18.37 -3.39
N GLY A 86 -6.35 17.66 -3.62
CA GLY A 86 -7.47 18.18 -4.40
C GLY A 86 -8.13 19.40 -3.76
N ARG A 87 -8.23 19.44 -2.43
CA ARG A 87 -8.74 20.58 -1.70
C ARG A 87 -7.79 21.78 -1.79
N PHE A 88 -6.50 21.55 -1.67
CA PHE A 88 -5.48 22.59 -1.76
C PHE A 88 -5.42 23.24 -3.16
N GLN A 89 -5.58 22.42 -4.19
CA GLN A 89 -5.59 22.86 -5.60
C GLN A 89 -6.95 23.34 -6.08
N LYS A 90 -7.96 23.41 -5.20
CA LYS A 90 -9.36 23.75 -5.51
C LYS A 90 -10.03 22.84 -6.57
N SER A 91 -9.38 21.77 -6.98
CA SER A 91 -9.92 20.81 -7.95
C SER A 91 -11.08 19.96 -7.42
N ILE A 92 -11.23 19.90 -6.09
CA ILE A 92 -12.39 19.28 -5.44
C ILE A 92 -13.66 20.12 -5.65
N GLU A 93 -13.56 21.44 -5.69
CA GLU A 93 -14.70 22.32 -5.92
C GLU A 93 -15.33 22.05 -7.30
N GLU A 94 -14.51 21.85 -8.33
CA GLU A 94 -14.96 21.44 -9.66
C GLU A 94 -15.68 20.09 -9.64
N LEU A 95 -15.20 19.16 -8.80
CA LEU A 95 -15.80 17.84 -8.65
C LEU A 95 -17.18 17.91 -7.95
N PHE A 96 -17.35 18.81 -7.00
CA PHE A 96 -18.63 19.01 -6.29
C PHE A 96 -19.66 19.78 -7.12
N VAL A 97 -19.24 20.62 -8.04
CA VAL A 97 -20.13 21.30 -8.99
C VAL A 97 -20.58 20.37 -10.13
N SER A 98 -19.83 19.27 -10.38
CA SER A 98 -20.21 18.30 -11.39
C SER A 98 -21.43 17.47 -10.94
N PRO A 99 -22.26 16.97 -11.88
CA PRO A 99 -23.44 16.16 -11.57
C PRO A 99 -23.07 14.73 -11.15
N LEU A 100 -22.06 14.58 -10.30
CA LEU A 100 -21.60 13.32 -9.78
C LEU A 100 -22.20 13.04 -8.40
N SER A 101 -22.68 11.80 -8.17
CA SER A 101 -23.11 11.44 -6.82
C SER A 101 -21.90 11.26 -5.90
N SER A 102 -22.05 11.65 -4.63
CA SER A 102 -21.00 11.52 -3.61
C SER A 102 -20.49 10.08 -3.48
N HIS A 103 -21.36 9.09 -3.70
CA HIS A 103 -20.99 7.67 -3.67
C HIS A 103 -20.02 7.29 -4.80
N VAL A 104 -20.23 7.82 -6.00
CA VAL A 104 -19.35 7.59 -7.16
C VAL A 104 -17.96 8.14 -6.90
N ILE A 105 -17.91 9.36 -6.35
CA ILE A 105 -16.65 10.00 -5.98
C ILE A 105 -15.92 9.16 -4.94
N LEU A 106 -16.60 8.77 -3.86
CA LEU A 106 -16.00 7.97 -2.78
C LEU A 106 -15.46 6.64 -3.30
N ILE A 107 -16.27 5.89 -4.06
CA ILE A 107 -15.87 4.59 -4.62
C ILE A 107 -14.65 4.74 -5.55
N GLY A 108 -14.63 5.74 -6.41
CA GLY A 108 -13.50 5.99 -7.32
C GLY A 108 -12.18 6.23 -6.59
N TYR A 109 -12.20 7.03 -5.51
CA TYR A 109 -11.02 7.29 -4.68
C TYR A 109 -10.58 6.06 -3.89
N VAL A 110 -11.53 5.32 -3.29
CA VAL A 110 -11.23 4.09 -2.55
C VAL A 110 -10.61 3.04 -3.47
N MET A 111 -11.15 2.83 -4.67
CA MET A 111 -10.57 1.92 -5.66
C MET A 111 -9.13 2.32 -6.05
N GLY A 112 -8.86 3.62 -6.17
CA GLY A 112 -7.50 4.13 -6.36
C GLY A 112 -6.56 3.76 -5.21
N GLY A 113 -7.00 3.89 -3.96
CA GLY A 113 -6.26 3.47 -2.77
C GLY A 113 -6.01 1.97 -2.72
N VAL A 114 -7.03 1.18 -3.00
CA VAL A 114 -6.96 -0.29 -3.03
C VAL A 114 -5.97 -0.75 -4.11
N SER A 115 -6.01 -0.18 -5.32
CA SER A 115 -5.08 -0.55 -6.40
C SER A 115 -3.63 -0.29 -6.02
N ARG A 116 -3.35 0.84 -5.37
CA ARG A 116 -2.01 1.15 -4.83
C ARG A 116 -1.57 0.17 -3.76
N ALA A 117 -2.46 -0.14 -2.82
CA ALA A 117 -2.19 -1.09 -1.74
C ALA A 117 -1.85 -2.49 -2.26
N PHE A 118 -2.56 -2.95 -3.30
CA PHE A 118 -2.27 -4.23 -3.95
C PHE A 118 -0.89 -4.28 -4.56
N VAL A 119 -0.49 -3.24 -5.30
CA VAL A 119 0.85 -3.20 -5.93
C VAL A 119 1.94 -3.15 -4.88
N VAL A 120 1.81 -2.31 -3.85
CA VAL A 120 2.78 -2.24 -2.75
C VAL A 120 2.85 -3.57 -2.00
N GLY A 121 1.71 -4.16 -1.66
CA GLY A 121 1.64 -5.45 -0.98
C GLY A 121 2.29 -6.57 -1.78
N PHE A 122 2.09 -6.60 -3.09
CA PHE A 122 2.70 -7.58 -3.96
C PHE A 122 4.23 -7.44 -4.02
N VAL A 123 4.74 -6.21 -4.14
CA VAL A 123 6.18 -5.95 -4.13
C VAL A 123 6.81 -6.33 -2.79
N VAL A 124 6.18 -5.92 -1.68
CA VAL A 124 6.65 -6.24 -0.33
C VAL A 124 6.62 -7.75 -0.09
N TYR A 125 5.61 -8.46 -0.58
CA TYR A 125 5.53 -9.91 -0.51
C TYR A 125 6.67 -10.60 -1.27
N ILE A 126 6.99 -10.16 -2.50
CA ILE A 126 8.12 -10.70 -3.27
C ILE A 126 9.44 -10.47 -2.52
N VAL A 127 9.63 -9.28 -1.97
CA VAL A 127 10.83 -8.97 -1.16
C VAL A 127 10.91 -9.90 0.05
N SER A 128 9.81 -10.12 0.75
CA SER A 128 9.73 -11.06 1.87
C SER A 128 10.16 -12.47 1.49
N LEU A 129 9.69 -12.99 0.35
CA LEU A 129 10.07 -14.31 -0.13
C LEU A 129 11.57 -14.42 -0.38
N SER A 130 12.20 -13.38 -0.92
CA SER A 130 13.64 -13.36 -1.18
C SER A 130 14.46 -13.48 0.12
N PHE A 131 13.96 -12.96 1.23
CA PHE A 131 14.61 -13.08 2.54
C PHE A 131 14.33 -14.40 3.25
N THR A 132 13.16 -14.98 3.03
CA THR A 132 12.80 -16.27 3.65
C THR A 132 13.53 -17.43 2.99
N SER A 133 13.92 -17.31 1.72
CA SER A 133 14.66 -18.33 0.97
C SER A 133 16.20 -18.26 1.13
N ILE A 134 16.74 -17.26 1.84
CA ILE A 134 18.15 -17.23 2.18
C ILE A 134 18.30 -18.04 3.47
N PRO A 135 18.83 -19.29 3.41
CA PRO A 135 19.20 -20.00 4.63
C PRO A 135 20.29 -19.17 5.31
N VAL A 136 19.99 -18.62 6.48
CA VAL A 136 21.02 -18.07 7.36
C VAL A 136 21.90 -19.26 7.73
N HIS A 137 22.96 -19.45 6.92
CA HIS A 137 23.94 -20.45 7.19
C HIS A 137 24.66 -20.07 8.49
N ASN A 138 24.53 -20.92 9.50
CA ASN A 138 25.21 -20.81 10.75
C ASN A 138 26.70 -20.53 10.55
N VAL A 139 27.16 -19.44 11.11
CA VAL A 139 28.56 -19.25 11.48
C VAL A 139 28.65 -19.47 12.99
#